data_90e7bc787b0ca722bf1aa0f2eb12404a
#
_entry.id   90e7bc787b0ca722bf1aa0f2eb12404a
#
_cell.length_a   1.000
_cell.length_b   1.000
_cell.length_c   1.000
_cell.angle_alpha   90.00
_cell.angle_beta   90.00
_cell.angle_gamma   90.00
#
_symmetry.space_group_name_H-M   'P 1'
#
loop_
_entity.id
_entity.type
_entity.pdbx_description
1 polymer ?
#
loop_
_entity_poly.entity_id
_entity_poly.type
_entity_poly.pdbx_seq_one_letter_code
_entity_poly.pdbx_strand_id
1 'polypeptide(L)'
;MKKITSLVLVIVLLLTSTITYGTIADKLSGHWANSLINRSFVAYYFPYLAKDNFSRFHPNEIISEQDFTLSLLSLFMDYSYSFSGVGENGNLSRQDMVRILGSKLSEIGLNNEENIEIPFKDINTMSSDSIELLRLLYNNKILIGDSSLSLSPNRNLTQVEAIIILQRVKEVLEKMNTVTFKTLGIVQSYNSQEELIINEEDEKVIVTITKQFPTPGYSMSIKKIMKENKGYKIFFDITPPKPDLMQPQVITYKTLTVELEKHLLNSPPYNFTLDGFNSVISN
;
A
#
# COMPACT_ATOMS: atom_id res chain seq x y z
N MET A 1 27.66 -37.97 -43.46
CA MET A 1 27.87 -37.65 -42.05
C MET A 1 27.54 -36.19 -41.71
N LYS A 2 27.93 -35.15 -42.46
CA LYS A 2 27.67 -33.74 -42.15
C LYS A 2 26.16 -33.31 -42.09
N LYS A 3 25.27 -33.99 -42.83
CA LYS A 3 23.82 -33.66 -42.82
C LYS A 3 23.09 -34.24 -41.60
N ILE A 4 23.56 -35.32 -41.01
CA ILE A 4 22.95 -35.92 -39.81
C ILE A 4 23.32 -35.14 -38.55
N THR A 5 24.57 -34.63 -38.48
CA THR A 5 25.00 -33.77 -37.36
C THR A 5 24.27 -32.44 -37.32
N SER A 6 23.93 -31.87 -38.48
CA SER A 6 23.12 -30.63 -38.56
C SER A 6 21.68 -30.82 -38.09
N LEU A 7 21.06 -31.97 -38.42
CA LEU A 7 19.71 -32.32 -37.99
C LEU A 7 19.60 -32.53 -36.48
N VAL A 8 20.58 -33.21 -35.89
CA VAL A 8 20.64 -33.44 -34.42
C VAL A 8 20.86 -32.15 -33.67
N LEU A 9 21.64 -31.20 -34.19
CA LEU A 9 21.87 -29.90 -33.57
C LEU A 9 20.60 -29.06 -33.59
N VAL A 10 19.79 -29.09 -34.66
CA VAL A 10 18.49 -28.37 -34.74
C VAL A 10 17.44 -28.99 -33.79
N ILE A 11 17.43 -30.35 -33.64
CA ILE A 11 16.54 -31.01 -32.71
C ILE A 11 16.89 -30.69 -31.25
N VAL A 12 18.18 -30.59 -30.90
CA VAL A 12 18.64 -30.23 -29.57
C VAL A 12 18.30 -28.75 -29.26
N LEU A 13 18.37 -27.86 -30.25
CA LEU A 13 17.95 -26.47 -30.11
C LEU A 13 16.41 -26.30 -29.98
N LEU A 14 15.63 -27.19 -30.55
CA LEU A 14 14.16 -27.20 -30.42
C LEU A 14 13.70 -27.84 -29.10
N LEU A 15 14.55 -28.60 -28.41
CA LEU A 15 14.27 -29.19 -27.09
C LEU A 15 14.68 -28.28 -25.92
N THR A 16 15.25 -27.10 -26.16
CA THR A 16 15.30 -26.06 -25.15
C THR A 16 13.88 -25.50 -25.01
N SER A 17 13.01 -26.26 -24.35
CA SER A 17 11.74 -25.74 -23.83
C SER A 17 12.11 -24.50 -23.01
N THR A 18 11.78 -23.33 -23.53
CA THR A 18 11.73 -22.12 -22.71
C THR A 18 10.78 -22.44 -21.56
N ILE A 19 11.34 -22.65 -20.38
CA ILE A 19 10.52 -22.73 -19.17
C ILE A 19 9.91 -21.33 -19.05
N THR A 20 8.73 -21.17 -19.63
CA THR A 20 7.91 -19.98 -19.45
C THR A 20 7.37 -20.09 -18.04
N TYR A 21 8.02 -19.45 -17.08
CA TYR A 21 7.43 -19.29 -15.76
C TYR A 21 6.11 -18.56 -15.96
N GLY A 22 5.00 -19.20 -15.57
CA GLY A 22 3.68 -18.62 -15.67
C GLY A 22 3.64 -17.30 -14.90
N THR A 23 2.92 -16.32 -15.44
CA THR A 23 2.71 -15.04 -14.73
C THR A 23 1.96 -15.28 -13.42
N ILE A 24 1.99 -14.33 -12.49
CA ILE A 24 1.18 -14.41 -11.26
C ILE A 24 -0.32 -14.65 -11.57
N ALA A 25 -0.81 -14.17 -12.73
CA ALA A 25 -2.17 -14.42 -13.20
C ALA A 25 -2.42 -15.89 -13.52
N ASP A 26 -1.46 -16.54 -14.17
CA ASP A 26 -1.58 -17.97 -14.52
C ASP A 26 -1.61 -18.83 -13.26
N LYS A 27 -0.77 -18.48 -12.27
CA LYS A 27 -0.70 -19.17 -10.98
C LYS A 27 -1.94 -18.98 -10.10
N LEU A 28 -2.67 -17.89 -10.29
CA LEU A 28 -3.92 -17.60 -9.62
C LEU A 28 -5.16 -17.98 -10.46
N SER A 29 -4.99 -18.49 -11.67
CA SER A 29 -6.11 -18.93 -12.53
C SER A 29 -6.96 -19.99 -11.81
N GLY A 30 -8.26 -19.71 -11.65
CA GLY A 30 -9.17 -20.59 -10.90
C GLY A 30 -8.98 -20.56 -9.36
N HIS A 31 -8.02 -19.82 -8.82
CA HIS A 31 -7.83 -19.70 -7.39
C HIS A 31 -8.77 -18.63 -6.81
N TRP A 32 -9.34 -18.87 -5.62
CA TRP A 32 -10.30 -17.98 -4.95
C TRP A 32 -9.75 -16.55 -4.73
N ALA A 33 -8.44 -16.41 -4.57
CA ALA A 33 -7.77 -15.13 -4.31
C ALA A 33 -7.43 -14.34 -5.60
N ASN A 34 -7.73 -14.82 -6.79
CA ASN A 34 -7.32 -14.20 -8.05
C ASN A 34 -7.72 -12.72 -8.17
N SER A 35 -8.96 -12.41 -7.75
CA SER A 35 -9.48 -11.03 -7.78
C SER A 35 -8.99 -10.16 -6.61
N LEU A 36 -8.38 -10.76 -5.59
CA LEU A 36 -7.98 -10.08 -4.35
C LEU A 36 -6.50 -9.67 -4.35
N ILE A 37 -5.67 -10.28 -5.19
CA ILE A 37 -4.23 -10.05 -5.20
C ILE A 37 -3.85 -8.88 -6.10
N ASN A 38 -3.27 -7.85 -5.51
CA ASN A 38 -2.63 -6.75 -6.22
C ASN A 38 -1.20 -7.12 -6.61
N ARG A 39 -0.94 -7.26 -7.91
CA ARG A 39 0.37 -7.69 -8.45
C ARG A 39 1.51 -6.72 -8.12
N SER A 40 1.24 -5.43 -8.18
CA SER A 40 2.23 -4.40 -7.84
C SER A 40 2.59 -4.46 -6.36
N PHE A 41 1.62 -4.75 -5.49
CA PHE A 41 1.85 -4.96 -4.07
C PHE A 41 2.77 -6.17 -3.83
N VAL A 42 2.54 -7.29 -4.51
CA VAL A 42 3.40 -8.47 -4.40
C VAL A 42 4.81 -8.16 -4.88
N ALA A 43 4.95 -7.50 -6.03
CA ALA A 43 6.26 -7.14 -6.58
C ALA A 43 7.08 -6.25 -5.64
N TYR A 44 6.41 -5.35 -4.92
CA TYR A 44 7.04 -4.37 -4.05
C TYR A 44 7.36 -4.93 -2.65
N TYR A 45 6.38 -5.54 -1.99
CA TYR A 45 6.52 -6.00 -0.60
C TYR A 45 6.96 -7.46 -0.43
N PHE A 46 6.87 -8.28 -1.48
CA PHE A 46 7.32 -9.67 -1.51
C PHE A 46 8.32 -9.91 -2.66
N PRO A 47 9.42 -9.13 -2.73
CA PRO A 47 10.34 -9.18 -3.88
C PRO A 47 10.95 -10.56 -4.09
N TYR A 48 11.10 -11.38 -3.05
CA TYR A 48 11.57 -12.74 -3.13
C TYR A 48 10.59 -13.69 -3.85
N LEU A 49 9.27 -13.43 -3.77
CA LEU A 49 8.24 -14.14 -4.53
C LEU A 49 8.17 -13.64 -5.98
N ALA A 50 8.41 -12.35 -6.19
CA ALA A 50 8.35 -11.73 -7.51
C ALA A 50 9.58 -12.02 -8.38
N LYS A 51 10.69 -12.46 -7.77
CA LYS A 51 11.92 -12.80 -8.47
C LYS A 51 11.68 -13.83 -9.58
N ASP A 52 12.42 -13.71 -10.68
CA ASP A 52 12.35 -14.61 -11.84
C ASP A 52 10.90 -14.79 -12.35
N ASN A 53 10.21 -13.67 -12.54
CA ASN A 53 8.81 -13.62 -13.01
C ASN A 53 7.85 -14.45 -12.14
N PHE A 54 7.92 -14.25 -10.83
CA PHE A 54 7.09 -14.93 -9.82
C PHE A 54 7.28 -16.45 -9.76
N SER A 55 8.48 -16.96 -10.14
CA SER A 55 8.76 -18.39 -10.12
C SER A 55 8.53 -19.02 -8.74
N ARG A 56 8.82 -18.28 -7.67
CA ARG A 56 8.69 -18.73 -6.27
C ARG A 56 7.31 -18.51 -5.66
N PHE A 57 6.42 -17.83 -6.36
CA PHE A 57 5.07 -17.63 -5.88
C PHE A 57 4.20 -18.86 -6.15
N HIS A 58 3.70 -19.49 -5.11
CA HIS A 58 2.76 -20.61 -5.14
C HIS A 58 1.63 -20.33 -4.13
N PRO A 59 0.40 -20.05 -4.57
CA PRO A 59 -0.67 -19.54 -3.72
C PRO A 59 -0.89 -20.30 -2.41
N ASN A 60 -0.82 -21.62 -2.47
CA ASN A 60 -1.10 -22.52 -1.35
C ASN A 60 0.17 -22.96 -0.57
N GLU A 61 1.35 -22.51 -0.99
CA GLU A 61 2.58 -22.78 -0.25
C GLU A 61 2.63 -21.99 1.06
N ILE A 62 3.17 -22.62 2.09
CA ILE A 62 3.32 -22.01 3.42
C ILE A 62 4.37 -20.91 3.34
N ILE A 63 4.09 -19.76 3.98
CA ILE A 63 5.06 -18.70 4.15
C ILE A 63 5.87 -18.91 5.44
N SER A 64 7.16 -18.58 5.41
CA SER A 64 7.99 -18.56 6.61
C SER A 64 7.69 -17.32 7.48
N GLU A 65 7.93 -17.43 8.79
CA GLU A 65 7.84 -16.28 9.69
C GLU A 65 8.82 -15.18 9.26
N GLN A 66 10.02 -15.56 8.82
CA GLN A 66 11.03 -14.63 8.32
C GLN A 66 10.53 -13.83 7.11
N ASP A 67 9.98 -14.50 6.10
CA ASP A 67 9.50 -13.84 4.88
C ASP A 67 8.32 -12.92 5.18
N PHE A 68 7.40 -13.34 6.04
CA PHE A 68 6.28 -12.53 6.47
C PHE A 68 6.74 -11.26 7.21
N THR A 69 7.66 -11.41 8.18
CA THR A 69 8.14 -10.28 8.98
C THR A 69 8.99 -9.32 8.17
N LEU A 70 9.77 -9.78 7.18
CA LEU A 70 10.49 -8.91 6.25
C LEU A 70 9.52 -8.08 5.38
N SER A 71 8.47 -8.71 4.85
CA SER A 71 7.43 -8.02 4.07
C SER A 71 6.66 -7.00 4.93
N LEU A 72 6.33 -7.38 6.17
CA LEU A 72 5.69 -6.48 7.14
C LEU A 72 6.59 -5.29 7.49
N LEU A 73 7.88 -5.52 7.74
CA LEU A 73 8.85 -4.45 8.01
C LEU A 73 8.96 -3.48 6.84
N SER A 74 9.07 -4.00 5.62
CA SER A 74 9.09 -3.17 4.40
C SER A 74 7.84 -2.29 4.29
N LEU A 75 6.67 -2.87 4.58
CA LEU A 75 5.40 -2.13 4.58
C LEU A 75 5.37 -1.04 5.66
N PHE A 76 5.82 -1.33 6.88
CA PHE A 76 5.86 -0.36 7.97
C PHE A 76 6.81 0.82 7.67
N MET A 77 7.97 0.54 7.07
CA MET A 77 8.96 1.56 6.70
C MET A 77 8.37 2.60 5.72
N ASP A 78 7.51 2.22 4.81
CA ASP A 78 6.83 3.16 3.89
C ASP A 78 5.93 4.16 4.62
N TYR A 79 5.49 3.82 5.83
CA TYR A 79 4.68 4.69 6.71
C TYR A 79 5.49 5.25 7.88
N SER A 80 6.82 5.17 7.79
CA SER A 80 7.72 5.73 8.81
C SER A 80 7.69 5.01 10.16
N TYR A 81 7.18 3.80 10.18
CA TYR A 81 7.28 2.93 11.33
C TYR A 81 8.44 1.94 11.17
N SER A 82 9.04 1.54 12.27
CA SER A 82 10.07 0.51 12.28
C SER A 82 9.90 -0.38 13.52
N PHE A 83 10.31 -1.61 13.40
CA PHE A 83 10.41 -2.52 14.52
C PHE A 83 11.67 -3.37 14.41
N SER A 84 12.16 -3.86 15.54
CA SER A 84 13.28 -4.80 15.60
C SER A 84 12.78 -6.23 15.63
N GLY A 85 13.62 -7.14 15.16
CA GLY A 85 13.34 -8.58 15.15
C GLY A 85 12.69 -9.02 13.86
N VAL A 86 13.45 -9.77 13.07
CA VAL A 86 12.97 -10.56 11.95
C VAL A 86 12.73 -11.97 12.48
N GLY A 87 11.62 -12.58 12.10
CA GLY A 87 11.28 -13.93 12.50
C GLY A 87 12.29 -14.98 12.04
N GLU A 88 12.17 -16.18 12.58
CA GLU A 88 13.00 -17.31 12.20
C GLU A 88 12.54 -17.93 10.88
N ASN A 89 13.41 -18.73 10.26
CA ASN A 89 13.07 -19.46 9.03
C ASN A 89 12.24 -20.71 9.34
N GLY A 90 11.10 -20.51 10.03
CA GLY A 90 10.14 -21.55 10.40
C GLY A 90 8.77 -21.28 9.78
N ASN A 91 7.89 -22.28 9.84
CA ASN A 91 6.51 -22.11 9.38
C ASN A 91 5.75 -21.13 10.30
N LEU A 92 5.00 -20.22 9.70
CA LEU A 92 4.20 -19.25 10.44
C LEU A 92 2.79 -19.80 10.66
N SER A 93 2.41 -20.08 11.91
CA SER A 93 1.02 -20.39 12.24
C SER A 93 0.13 -19.15 12.23
N ARG A 94 -1.19 -19.34 12.06
CA ARG A 94 -2.13 -18.22 12.07
C ARG A 94 -2.19 -17.50 13.42
N GLN A 95 -2.06 -18.23 14.54
CA GLN A 95 -1.99 -17.59 15.87
C GLN A 95 -0.67 -16.81 16.07
N ASP A 96 0.46 -17.29 15.56
CA ASP A 96 1.72 -16.56 15.64
C ASP A 96 1.68 -15.30 14.77
N MET A 97 1.08 -15.38 13.57
CA MET A 97 0.81 -14.21 12.74
C MET A 97 -0.07 -13.19 13.50
N VAL A 98 -1.14 -13.61 14.17
CA VAL A 98 -1.97 -12.72 14.99
C VAL A 98 -1.15 -12.03 16.07
N ARG A 99 -0.30 -12.79 16.77
CA ARG A 99 0.56 -12.27 17.85
C ARG A 99 1.58 -11.27 17.30
N ILE A 100 2.29 -11.61 16.24
CA ILE A 100 3.31 -10.74 15.64
C ILE A 100 2.66 -9.46 15.09
N LEU A 101 1.69 -9.61 14.22
CA LEU A 101 1.04 -8.48 13.53
C LEU A 101 0.26 -7.60 14.51
N GLY A 102 -0.53 -8.20 15.38
CA GLY A 102 -1.34 -7.47 16.37
C GLY A 102 -0.49 -6.66 17.33
N SER A 103 0.62 -7.24 17.85
CA SER A 103 1.56 -6.50 18.70
C SER A 103 2.16 -5.31 17.98
N LYS A 104 2.64 -5.50 16.73
CA LYS A 104 3.27 -4.41 15.98
C LYS A 104 2.28 -3.29 15.63
N LEU A 105 1.05 -3.60 15.30
CA LEU A 105 0.01 -2.60 15.05
C LEU A 105 -0.41 -1.87 16.34
N SER A 106 -0.49 -2.57 17.46
CA SER A 106 -0.76 -1.96 18.77
C SER A 106 0.37 -1.02 19.20
N GLU A 107 1.64 -1.42 19.00
CA GLU A 107 2.83 -0.59 19.30
C GLU A 107 2.82 0.76 18.56
N ILE A 108 2.27 0.81 17.36
CA ILE A 108 2.15 2.07 16.57
C ILE A 108 0.84 2.83 16.82
N GLY A 109 0.03 2.40 17.81
CA GLY A 109 -1.15 3.11 18.26
C GLY A 109 -2.46 2.69 17.60
N LEU A 110 -2.50 1.58 16.84
CA LEU A 110 -3.77 1.05 16.38
C LEU A 110 -4.59 0.56 17.58
N ASN A 111 -5.82 1.04 17.69
CA ASN A 111 -6.74 0.75 18.78
C ASN A 111 -8.06 0.17 18.27
N ASN A 112 -8.83 -0.41 19.18
CA ASN A 112 -10.22 -0.78 18.95
C ASN A 112 -11.10 0.46 19.14
N GLU A 113 -11.69 0.98 18.08
CA GLU A 113 -12.69 2.07 18.16
C GLU A 113 -14.02 1.55 18.75
N GLU A 114 -14.34 0.28 18.48
CA GLU A 114 -15.55 -0.39 18.93
C GLU A 114 -15.20 -1.74 19.55
N ASN A 115 -15.94 -2.16 20.58
CA ASN A 115 -15.78 -3.49 21.18
C ASN A 115 -16.70 -4.50 20.48
N ILE A 116 -16.32 -4.91 19.26
CA ILE A 116 -17.06 -5.90 18.49
C ILE A 116 -16.69 -7.30 18.95
N GLU A 117 -17.68 -8.15 19.13
CA GLU A 117 -17.48 -9.56 19.45
C GLU A 117 -16.88 -10.29 18.24
N ILE A 118 -15.80 -11.04 18.47
CA ILE A 118 -15.16 -11.82 17.41
C ILE A 118 -15.94 -13.12 17.16
N PRO A 119 -16.21 -13.48 15.89
CA PRO A 119 -17.11 -14.58 15.57
C PRO A 119 -16.46 -15.97 15.61
N PHE A 120 -15.14 -16.06 15.83
CA PHE A 120 -14.37 -17.30 15.72
C PHE A 120 -14.67 -18.28 16.86
N LYS A 121 -15.02 -19.51 16.51
CA LYS A 121 -15.45 -20.55 17.48
C LYS A 121 -14.31 -21.43 17.99
N ASP A 122 -13.17 -21.42 17.32
CA ASP A 122 -12.04 -22.34 17.51
C ASP A 122 -10.80 -21.70 18.17
N ILE A 123 -11.03 -20.61 18.92
CA ILE A 123 -9.96 -19.83 19.55
C ILE A 123 -9.69 -20.22 21.02
N ASN A 124 -10.32 -21.25 21.51
CA ASN A 124 -10.22 -21.66 22.93
C ASN A 124 -8.80 -22.09 23.36
N THR A 125 -7.93 -22.40 22.42
CA THR A 125 -6.52 -22.75 22.66
C THR A 125 -5.60 -21.55 22.70
N MET A 126 -6.08 -20.37 22.31
CA MET A 126 -5.31 -19.13 22.31
C MET A 126 -5.25 -18.51 23.71
N SER A 127 -4.15 -17.83 24.02
CA SER A 127 -4.06 -17.04 25.26
C SER A 127 -4.98 -15.82 25.21
N SER A 128 -5.36 -15.30 26.40
CA SER A 128 -6.16 -14.06 26.51
C SER A 128 -5.55 -12.91 25.71
N ASP A 129 -4.24 -12.71 25.83
CA ASP A 129 -3.52 -11.64 25.11
C ASP A 129 -3.61 -11.81 23.59
N SER A 130 -3.47 -13.06 23.09
CA SER A 130 -3.64 -13.35 21.67
C SER A 130 -5.06 -13.13 21.17
N ILE A 131 -6.07 -13.36 22.03
CA ILE A 131 -7.47 -13.08 21.72
C ILE A 131 -7.72 -11.57 21.62
N GLU A 132 -7.12 -10.76 22.50
CA GLU A 132 -7.21 -9.30 22.39
C GLU A 132 -6.54 -8.76 21.11
N LEU A 133 -5.37 -9.30 20.74
CA LEU A 133 -4.73 -8.96 19.47
C LEU A 133 -5.56 -9.42 18.26
N LEU A 134 -6.21 -10.58 18.34
CA LEU A 134 -7.13 -11.05 17.31
C LEU A 134 -8.33 -10.11 17.17
N ARG A 135 -8.88 -9.63 18.31
CA ARG A 135 -9.96 -8.63 18.33
C ARG A 135 -9.53 -7.34 17.64
N LEU A 136 -8.32 -6.86 17.92
CA LEU A 136 -7.74 -5.69 17.24
C LEU A 136 -7.70 -5.87 15.73
N LEU A 137 -7.22 -7.02 15.25
CA LEU A 137 -7.12 -7.30 13.81
C LEU A 137 -8.50 -7.47 13.15
N TYR A 138 -9.47 -8.06 13.85
CA TYR A 138 -10.82 -8.26 13.36
C TYR A 138 -11.59 -6.93 13.27
N ASN A 139 -11.58 -6.12 14.32
CA ASN A 139 -12.27 -4.82 14.36
C ASN A 139 -11.75 -3.86 13.27
N ASN A 140 -10.46 -3.92 12.99
CA ASN A 140 -9.84 -3.15 11.91
C ASN A 140 -9.92 -3.82 10.53
N LYS A 141 -10.71 -4.89 10.37
CA LYS A 141 -10.97 -5.61 9.11
C LYS A 141 -9.73 -6.21 8.44
N ILE A 142 -8.65 -6.38 9.19
CA ILE A 142 -7.43 -7.06 8.73
C ILE A 142 -7.68 -8.56 8.63
N LEU A 143 -8.34 -9.14 9.63
CA LEU A 143 -8.83 -10.52 9.62
C LEU A 143 -10.36 -10.50 9.60
N ILE A 144 -10.98 -11.13 8.63
CA ILE A 144 -12.46 -11.15 8.49
C ILE A 144 -13.07 -12.54 8.65
N GLY A 145 -12.25 -13.58 8.73
CA GLY A 145 -12.74 -14.96 8.77
C GLY A 145 -13.33 -15.44 7.44
N ASP A 146 -13.78 -16.66 7.45
CA ASP A 146 -14.51 -17.30 6.36
C ASP A 146 -15.97 -17.61 6.76
N SER A 147 -16.71 -18.26 5.86
CA SER A 147 -18.09 -18.66 6.11
C SER A 147 -18.24 -19.68 7.23
N SER A 148 -17.17 -20.38 7.63
CA SER A 148 -17.17 -21.35 8.73
C SER A 148 -17.04 -20.71 10.10
N LEU A 149 -16.71 -19.42 10.18
CA LEU A 149 -16.38 -18.67 11.39
C LEU A 149 -15.24 -19.35 12.17
N SER A 150 -14.23 -19.81 11.46
CA SER A 150 -13.04 -20.47 12.01
C SER A 150 -11.80 -19.65 11.72
N LEU A 151 -10.93 -19.51 12.73
CA LEU A 151 -9.60 -18.92 12.60
C LEU A 151 -8.59 -19.96 12.16
N SER A 152 -8.74 -21.21 12.59
CA SER A 152 -7.76 -22.29 12.49
C SER A 152 -6.38 -21.90 13.05
N PRO A 153 -6.24 -21.61 14.36
CA PRO A 153 -5.06 -20.97 14.96
C PRO A 153 -3.75 -21.71 14.68
N ASN A 154 -3.80 -23.05 14.70
CA ASN A 154 -2.64 -23.92 14.55
C ASN A 154 -2.29 -24.21 13.06
N ARG A 155 -3.12 -23.81 12.11
CA ARG A 155 -2.85 -23.99 10.69
C ARG A 155 -1.80 -22.97 10.23
N ASN A 156 -0.84 -23.43 9.44
CA ASN A 156 0.15 -22.55 8.85
C ASN A 156 -0.47 -21.58 7.83
N LEU A 157 0.07 -20.37 7.76
CA LEU A 157 -0.34 -19.33 6.85
C LEU A 157 0.22 -19.60 5.45
N THR A 158 -0.59 -19.46 4.42
CA THR A 158 -0.13 -19.57 3.03
C THR A 158 0.38 -18.23 2.49
N GLN A 159 1.17 -18.29 1.40
CA GLN A 159 1.68 -17.08 0.73
C GLN A 159 0.55 -16.13 0.32
N VAL A 160 -0.52 -16.66 -0.26
CA VAL A 160 -1.64 -15.85 -0.70
C VAL A 160 -2.39 -15.21 0.46
N GLU A 161 -2.56 -15.91 1.58
CA GLU A 161 -3.19 -15.36 2.79
C GLU A 161 -2.34 -14.24 3.39
N ALA A 162 -1.02 -14.42 3.46
CA ALA A 162 -0.09 -13.39 3.94
C ALA A 162 -0.18 -12.11 3.10
N ILE A 163 -0.22 -12.24 1.77
CA ILE A 163 -0.35 -11.10 0.86
C ILE A 163 -1.66 -10.35 1.11
N ILE A 164 -2.79 -11.06 1.19
CA ILE A 164 -4.09 -10.44 1.45
C ILE A 164 -4.12 -9.71 2.79
N ILE A 165 -3.58 -10.34 3.84
CA ILE A 165 -3.49 -9.73 5.18
C ILE A 165 -2.66 -8.44 5.12
N LEU A 166 -1.47 -8.47 4.51
CA LEU A 166 -0.62 -7.28 4.43
C LEU A 166 -1.19 -6.19 3.50
N GLN A 167 -1.97 -6.53 2.48
CA GLN A 167 -2.73 -5.54 1.70
C GLN A 167 -3.74 -4.78 2.58
N ARG A 168 -4.47 -5.50 3.45
CA ARG A 168 -5.41 -4.88 4.40
C ARG A 168 -4.69 -4.06 5.48
N VAL A 169 -3.53 -4.54 5.95
CA VAL A 169 -2.67 -3.75 6.84
C VAL A 169 -2.28 -2.43 6.18
N LYS A 170 -1.91 -2.45 4.89
CA LYS A 170 -1.62 -1.23 4.13
C LYS A 170 -2.79 -0.24 4.15
N GLU A 171 -4.02 -0.70 3.94
CA GLU A 171 -5.21 0.15 3.98
C GLU A 171 -5.41 0.79 5.37
N VAL A 172 -5.16 0.03 6.45
CA VAL A 172 -5.22 0.54 7.82
C VAL A 172 -4.12 1.58 8.06
N LEU A 173 -2.88 1.30 7.67
CA LEU A 173 -1.77 2.26 7.79
C LEU A 173 -2.01 3.53 6.98
N GLU A 174 -2.59 3.42 5.78
CA GLU A 174 -3.01 4.59 5.00
C GLU A 174 -4.05 5.42 5.75
N LYS A 175 -5.07 4.79 6.32
CA LYS A 175 -6.10 5.47 7.13
C LYS A 175 -5.48 6.19 8.34
N MET A 176 -4.61 5.51 9.09
CA MET A 176 -3.93 6.08 10.26
C MET A 176 -3.05 7.29 9.94
N ASN A 177 -2.45 7.31 8.75
CA ASN A 177 -1.55 8.37 8.32
C ASN A 177 -2.21 9.44 7.44
N THR A 178 -3.48 9.29 7.08
CA THR A 178 -4.21 10.30 6.31
C THR A 178 -4.67 11.44 7.22
N VAL A 179 -4.33 12.67 6.83
CA VAL A 179 -4.75 13.90 7.50
C VAL A 179 -6.01 14.45 6.84
N THR A 180 -7.03 14.75 7.62
CA THR A 180 -8.22 15.44 7.12
C THR A 180 -7.91 16.90 6.82
N PHE A 181 -8.51 17.42 5.77
CA PHE A 181 -8.35 18.81 5.33
C PHE A 181 -9.66 19.33 4.76
N LYS A 182 -9.77 20.65 4.69
CA LYS A 182 -10.90 21.35 4.06
C LYS A 182 -10.40 22.15 2.87
N THR A 183 -10.96 21.92 1.69
CA THR A 183 -10.69 22.75 0.51
C THR A 183 -11.41 24.08 0.65
N LEU A 184 -10.68 25.19 0.63
CA LEU A 184 -11.24 26.55 0.71
C LEU A 184 -11.64 27.06 -0.67
N GLY A 185 -10.96 26.66 -1.72
CA GLY A 185 -11.28 27.01 -3.08
C GLY A 185 -10.20 26.70 -4.09
N ILE A 186 -10.55 26.89 -5.35
CA ILE A 186 -9.62 26.81 -6.48
C ILE A 186 -9.83 28.04 -7.37
N VAL A 187 -8.74 28.71 -7.75
CA VAL A 187 -8.73 29.88 -8.61
C VAL A 187 -7.93 29.58 -9.85
N GLN A 188 -8.37 30.07 -11.00
CA GLN A 188 -7.66 29.97 -12.26
C GLN A 188 -7.08 31.34 -12.66
N SER A 189 -5.84 31.34 -13.15
CA SER A 189 -5.18 32.54 -13.68
C SER A 189 -4.37 32.18 -14.93
N TYR A 190 -3.95 33.22 -15.67
CA TYR A 190 -3.11 33.08 -16.87
C TYR A 190 -1.73 33.74 -16.69
N ASN A 191 -1.51 34.37 -15.55
CA ASN A 191 -0.26 35.02 -15.20
C ASN A 191 0.08 34.71 -13.74
N SER A 192 0.82 33.65 -13.51
CA SER A 192 1.30 33.18 -12.21
C SER A 192 2.55 32.34 -12.38
N GLN A 193 3.02 31.71 -11.33
CA GLN A 193 4.10 30.72 -11.31
C GLN A 193 3.73 29.54 -10.42
N GLU A 194 4.38 28.40 -10.62
CA GLU A 194 4.21 27.26 -9.72
C GLU A 194 4.83 27.58 -8.36
N GLU A 195 4.05 27.35 -7.29
CA GLU A 195 4.49 27.64 -5.93
C GLU A 195 3.74 26.80 -4.89
N LEU A 196 4.35 26.65 -3.72
CA LEU A 196 3.76 26.06 -2.54
C LEU A 196 3.98 27.04 -1.36
N ILE A 197 2.89 27.60 -0.86
CA ILE A 197 2.91 28.55 0.26
C ILE A 197 2.26 27.89 1.47
N ILE A 198 2.92 27.98 2.63
CA ILE A 198 2.44 27.45 3.90
C ILE A 198 2.31 28.63 4.85
N ASN A 199 1.09 28.93 5.28
CA ASN A 199 0.80 29.98 6.26
C ASN A 199 0.28 29.33 7.54
N GLU A 200 0.93 29.64 8.65
CA GLU A 200 0.49 29.20 9.97
C GLU A 200 -0.40 30.27 10.61
N GLU A 201 -1.61 29.88 11.00
CA GLU A 201 -2.53 30.66 11.82
C GLU A 201 -2.62 30.05 13.22
N ASP A 202 -3.38 30.60 14.13
CA ASP A 202 -3.43 30.16 15.53
C ASP A 202 -3.75 28.65 15.66
N GLU A 203 -4.87 28.22 15.08
CA GLU A 203 -5.37 26.83 15.19
C GLU A 203 -5.22 26.03 13.90
N LYS A 204 -4.73 26.65 12.81
CA LYS A 204 -4.77 26.09 11.47
C LYS A 204 -3.47 26.29 10.71
N VAL A 205 -3.28 25.43 9.72
CA VAL A 205 -2.27 25.60 8.68
C VAL A 205 -2.99 25.72 7.34
N ILE A 206 -2.74 26.83 6.64
CA ILE A 206 -3.27 27.08 5.30
C ILE A 206 -2.19 26.75 4.28
N VAL A 207 -2.48 25.81 3.38
CA VAL A 207 -1.57 25.42 2.31
C VAL A 207 -2.16 25.85 0.98
N THR A 208 -1.42 26.70 0.26
CA THR A 208 -1.79 27.19 -1.08
C THR A 208 -0.83 26.63 -2.10
N ILE A 209 -1.37 26.00 -3.14
CA ILE A 209 -0.62 25.27 -4.16
C ILE A 209 -1.01 25.78 -5.53
N THR A 210 -0.06 26.34 -6.26
CA THR A 210 -0.25 26.78 -7.66
C THR A 210 0.45 25.85 -8.61
N LYS A 211 -0.30 25.30 -9.57
CA LYS A 211 0.21 24.37 -10.60
C LYS A 211 -0.09 24.87 -12.00
N GLN A 212 0.89 24.73 -12.90
CA GLN A 212 0.76 25.05 -14.31
C GLN A 212 0.11 23.91 -15.10
N PHE A 213 -0.75 24.28 -16.05
CA PHE A 213 -1.39 23.37 -17.00
C PHE A 213 -1.27 23.90 -18.43
N PRO A 214 -1.20 23.03 -19.45
CA PRO A 214 -1.07 23.47 -20.86
C PRO A 214 -2.33 24.13 -21.40
N THR A 215 -3.49 23.87 -20.79
CA THR A 215 -4.80 24.44 -21.18
C THR A 215 -5.70 24.62 -19.95
N PRO A 216 -6.73 25.51 -20.02
CA PRO A 216 -7.65 25.76 -18.92
C PRO A 216 -8.57 24.57 -18.57
N GLY A 217 -8.72 23.59 -19.47
CA GLY A 217 -9.66 22.49 -19.31
C GLY A 217 -9.28 21.42 -18.29
N TYR A 218 -8.07 21.47 -17.73
CA TYR A 218 -7.68 20.55 -16.66
C TYR A 218 -8.43 20.86 -15.37
N SER A 219 -8.77 19.82 -14.60
CA SER A 219 -9.20 19.97 -13.21
C SER A 219 -8.10 19.48 -12.26
N MET A 220 -8.04 20.06 -11.07
CA MET A 220 -7.12 19.71 -10.00
C MET A 220 -7.86 19.67 -8.68
N SER A 221 -7.68 18.60 -7.92
CA SER A 221 -8.13 18.48 -6.54
C SER A 221 -7.10 17.72 -5.71
N ILE A 222 -7.17 17.78 -4.39
CA ILE A 222 -6.36 16.94 -3.52
C ILE A 222 -7.11 15.63 -3.30
N LYS A 223 -6.41 14.54 -3.59
CA LYS A 223 -6.89 13.18 -3.35
C LYS A 223 -6.77 12.80 -1.87
N LYS A 224 -5.60 13.06 -1.26
CA LYS A 224 -5.30 12.82 0.15
C LYS A 224 -4.06 13.59 0.56
N ILE A 225 -3.92 13.82 1.87
CA ILE A 225 -2.69 14.32 2.51
C ILE A 225 -2.26 13.26 3.51
N MET A 226 -1.00 12.81 3.43
CA MET A 226 -0.46 11.76 4.29
C MET A 226 0.68 12.29 5.13
N LYS A 227 0.76 11.83 6.38
CA LYS A 227 1.93 12.02 7.23
C LYS A 227 3.10 11.20 6.68
N GLU A 228 4.28 11.78 6.70
CA GLU A 228 5.57 11.16 6.41
C GLU A 228 6.58 11.47 7.52
N ASN A 229 7.77 10.86 7.48
CA ASN A 229 8.82 11.04 8.51
C ASN A 229 9.19 12.51 8.78
N LYS A 230 9.15 13.36 7.74
CA LYS A 230 9.64 14.75 7.82
C LYS A 230 8.56 15.77 7.46
N GLY A 231 7.29 15.41 7.56
CA GLY A 231 6.20 16.31 7.21
C GLY A 231 4.99 15.62 6.60
N TYR A 232 4.50 16.18 5.51
CA TYR A 232 3.26 15.76 4.87
C TYR A 232 3.44 15.69 3.37
N LYS A 233 2.83 14.67 2.74
CA LYS A 233 2.81 14.53 1.28
C LYS A 233 1.39 14.73 0.77
N ILE A 234 1.23 15.63 -0.20
CA ILE A 234 -0.04 15.96 -0.84
C ILE A 234 -0.14 15.20 -2.16
N PHE A 235 -1.18 14.39 -2.29
CA PHE A 235 -1.50 13.64 -3.49
C PHE A 235 -2.63 14.31 -4.24
N PHE A 236 -2.43 14.56 -5.53
CA PHE A 236 -3.41 15.20 -6.40
C PHE A 236 -4.25 14.19 -7.17
N ASP A 237 -5.45 14.63 -7.51
CA ASP A 237 -6.27 14.07 -8.58
C ASP A 237 -6.35 15.13 -9.68
N ILE A 238 -5.71 14.85 -10.82
CA ILE A 238 -5.64 15.73 -11.99
C ILE A 238 -6.33 15.04 -13.14
N THR A 239 -7.40 15.69 -13.64
CA THR A 239 -8.16 15.15 -14.78
C THR A 239 -7.95 16.04 -15.99
N PRO A 240 -7.48 15.50 -17.13
CA PRO A 240 -7.37 16.25 -18.37
C PRO A 240 -8.75 16.60 -18.94
N PRO A 241 -8.84 17.62 -19.82
CA PRO A 241 -10.07 17.92 -20.54
C PRO A 241 -10.51 16.75 -21.41
N LYS A 242 -11.81 16.64 -21.69
CA LYS A 242 -12.33 15.63 -22.61
C LYS A 242 -11.72 15.82 -24.00
N PRO A 243 -11.32 14.73 -24.69
CA PRO A 243 -10.60 14.83 -25.98
C PRO A 243 -11.38 15.54 -27.10
N ASP A 244 -12.70 15.51 -27.04
CA ASP A 244 -13.62 16.08 -28.02
C ASP A 244 -13.97 17.56 -27.78
N LEU A 245 -13.48 18.14 -26.66
CA LEU A 245 -13.68 19.55 -26.35
C LEU A 245 -12.50 20.39 -26.85
N MET A 246 -12.78 21.33 -27.75
CA MET A 246 -11.79 22.35 -28.13
C MET A 246 -11.39 23.18 -26.93
N GLN A 247 -10.09 23.24 -26.65
CA GLN A 247 -9.52 24.04 -25.58
C GLN A 247 -8.62 25.14 -26.15
N PRO A 248 -8.66 26.34 -25.59
CA PRO A 248 -7.66 27.37 -25.90
C PRO A 248 -6.26 26.84 -25.57
N GLN A 249 -5.32 27.02 -26.49
CA GLN A 249 -3.92 26.64 -26.31
C GLN A 249 -3.18 27.76 -25.55
N VAL A 250 -3.55 27.93 -24.29
CA VAL A 250 -2.97 28.95 -23.41
C VAL A 250 -2.57 28.32 -22.09
N ILE A 251 -1.36 28.59 -21.64
CA ILE A 251 -0.86 28.18 -20.34
C ILE A 251 -1.77 28.75 -19.25
N THR A 252 -2.17 27.91 -18.34
CA THR A 252 -3.12 28.24 -17.28
C THR A 252 -2.56 27.78 -15.95
N TYR A 253 -2.75 28.56 -14.92
CA TYR A 253 -2.39 28.21 -13.56
C TYR A 253 -3.66 27.99 -12.74
N LYS A 254 -3.63 26.94 -11.90
CA LYS A 254 -4.68 26.69 -10.92
C LYS A 254 -4.09 26.74 -9.52
N THR A 255 -4.65 27.61 -8.71
CA THR A 255 -4.25 27.80 -7.32
C THR A 255 -5.32 27.18 -6.42
N LEU A 256 -4.95 26.15 -5.71
CA LEU A 256 -5.80 25.42 -4.76
C LEU A 256 -5.37 25.78 -3.34
N THR A 257 -6.32 26.14 -2.48
CA THR A 257 -6.06 26.45 -1.08
C THR A 257 -6.80 25.45 -0.19
N VAL A 258 -6.10 24.90 0.78
CA VAL A 258 -6.64 23.99 1.78
C VAL A 258 -6.28 24.42 3.19
N GLU A 259 -7.13 24.03 4.12
CA GLU A 259 -7.03 24.27 5.56
C GLU A 259 -6.86 22.94 6.27
N LEU A 260 -5.89 22.87 7.20
CA LEU A 260 -5.65 21.73 8.09
C LEU A 260 -5.67 22.22 9.55
N GLU A 261 -6.34 21.47 10.42
CA GLU A 261 -6.37 21.76 11.86
C GLU A 261 -5.05 21.33 12.50
N LYS A 262 -4.41 22.22 13.27
CA LYS A 262 -3.09 21.95 13.90
C LYS A 262 -3.10 20.75 14.85
N HIS A 263 -4.20 20.48 15.53
CA HIS A 263 -4.31 19.34 16.44
C HIS A 263 -4.22 17.97 15.72
N LEU A 264 -4.41 17.93 14.39
CA LEU A 264 -4.25 16.75 13.54
C LEU A 264 -2.82 16.59 13.02
N LEU A 265 -1.98 17.62 13.21
CA LEU A 265 -0.63 17.68 12.69
C LEU A 265 0.39 17.37 13.81
N ASN A 266 1.61 17.01 13.41
CA ASN A 266 2.74 16.92 14.32
C ASN A 266 3.17 18.33 14.76
N SER A 267 4.13 18.43 15.68
CA SER A 267 4.72 19.71 16.06
C SER A 267 5.41 20.39 14.86
N PRO A 268 5.40 21.75 14.81
CA PRO A 268 6.09 22.47 13.74
C PRO A 268 7.63 22.18 13.76
N PRO A 269 8.33 22.42 12.63
CA PRO A 269 7.84 23.09 11.41
C PRO A 269 6.99 22.16 10.53
N TYR A 270 5.97 22.73 9.89
CA TYR A 270 5.10 22.00 8.98
C TYR A 270 5.68 21.98 7.57
N ASN A 271 6.24 20.83 7.18
CA ASN A 271 6.81 20.64 5.85
C ASN A 271 5.83 19.89 4.97
N PHE A 272 5.55 20.41 3.78
CA PHE A 272 4.70 19.76 2.80
C PHE A 272 5.49 19.47 1.52
N THR A 273 5.27 18.30 0.95
CA THR A 273 5.77 17.88 -0.36
C THR A 273 4.62 17.52 -1.27
N LEU A 274 4.83 17.62 -2.57
CA LEU A 274 3.79 17.37 -3.58
C LEU A 274 4.11 16.08 -4.34
N ASP A 275 3.16 15.15 -4.44
CA ASP A 275 3.32 13.93 -5.23
C ASP A 275 3.27 14.27 -6.73
N GLY A 276 4.23 13.73 -7.50
CA GLY A 276 4.33 13.99 -8.95
C GLY A 276 4.89 15.38 -9.30
N PHE A 277 5.36 16.14 -8.33
CA PHE A 277 6.17 17.34 -8.54
C PHE A 277 7.65 16.98 -8.41
N ASN A 278 8.40 17.03 -9.50
CA ASN A 278 9.83 17.26 -9.42
C ASN A 278 10.03 18.73 -9.05
N SER A 279 9.79 19.07 -7.79
CA SER A 279 10.06 20.41 -7.31
C SER A 279 11.57 20.59 -7.15
N VAL A 280 12.19 21.15 -8.17
CA VAL A 280 13.36 22.00 -7.97
C VAL A 280 12.84 23.33 -7.41
N ILE A 281 12.41 23.36 -6.15
CA ILE A 281 12.34 24.59 -5.38
C ILE A 281 13.48 24.48 -4.38
N SER A 282 14.69 24.86 -4.84
CA SER A 282 15.79 25.23 -3.95
C SER A 282 15.45 26.60 -3.36
N ASN A 283 15.42 26.67 -2.04
CA ASN A 283 15.44 27.91 -1.27
C ASN A 283 16.56 28.86 -1.70
#